data_8f77c43de5501c314ccbe28f902fdbbf
#
_entry.id   8f77c43de5501c314ccbe28f902fdbbf
#
_cell.length_a   1.000
_cell.length_b   1.000
_cell.length_c   1.000
_cell.angle_alpha   90.00
_cell.angle_beta   90.00
_cell.angle_gamma   90.00
#
_symmetry.space_group_name_H-M   'P 1'
#
loop_
_entity.id
_entity.type
_entity.pdbx_description
1 polymer ?
#
loop_
_entity_poly.entity_id
_entity_poly.type
_entity_poly.pdbx_seq_one_letter_code
_entity_poly.pdbx_strand_id
1 'polypeptide(L)'
;ILFAMGGPLVLHVIIPRIDTLVGADNNNPSPEEIKLLEQDPYYARLVKSFIPIQYAANIYACYLTARKETSLLDKVLLGMSMGAINGIAINTAHELSHKASSLDHLLSHLALVPSGYNHFRVEHPYGHHKRAATPEDPASSKMGETFYEFLPRTVIGSFKSAVEIEGARLKRKGLSFWSKHNELLQGWSLTGIFHSSMLGISGRGAVPSLAVQSAYSIM
;
A
#
# COMPACT_ATOMS: atom_id res chain seq x y z
N ILE A 1 -23.02 9.06 -5.77
CA ILE A 1 -21.95 9.32 -6.75
C ILE A 1 -20.88 10.23 -6.14
N LEU A 2 -21.16 11.48 -5.75
CA LEU A 2 -20.16 12.42 -5.21
C LEU A 2 -19.39 11.86 -4.00
N PHE A 3 -20.08 11.23 -3.07
CA PHE A 3 -19.45 10.59 -1.90
C PHE A 3 -18.53 9.43 -2.32
N ALA A 4 -18.95 8.65 -3.31
CA ALA A 4 -18.17 7.53 -3.81
C ALA A 4 -16.90 7.97 -4.57
N MET A 5 -16.85 9.19 -5.09
CA MET A 5 -15.68 9.77 -5.75
C MET A 5 -14.74 10.53 -4.80
N GLY A 6 -15.02 10.54 -3.50
CA GLY A 6 -14.28 11.36 -2.54
C GLY A 6 -12.76 11.15 -2.58
N GLY A 7 -12.29 9.93 -2.63
CA GLY A 7 -10.87 9.62 -2.68
C GLY A 7 -10.16 10.18 -3.92
N PRO A 8 -10.56 9.85 -5.15
CA PRO A 8 -9.97 10.41 -6.36
C PRO A 8 -10.06 11.93 -6.45
N LEU A 9 -11.20 12.51 -6.04
CA LEU A 9 -11.38 13.95 -6.03
C LEU A 9 -10.41 14.66 -5.09
N VAL A 10 -10.27 14.15 -3.87
CA VAL A 10 -9.34 14.70 -2.88
C VAL A 10 -7.89 14.55 -3.37
N LEU A 11 -7.50 13.35 -3.79
CA LEU A 11 -6.11 13.07 -4.13
C LEU A 11 -5.64 13.78 -5.42
N HIS A 12 -6.46 13.80 -6.47
CA HIS A 12 -6.04 14.28 -7.79
C HIS A 12 -6.51 15.70 -8.13
N VAL A 13 -7.41 16.28 -7.34
CA VAL A 13 -7.94 17.63 -7.62
C VAL A 13 -7.72 18.57 -6.44
N ILE A 14 -8.19 18.19 -5.25
CA ILE A 14 -8.19 19.10 -4.09
C ILE A 14 -6.77 19.31 -3.57
N ILE A 15 -6.04 18.22 -3.28
CA ILE A 15 -4.66 18.32 -2.76
C ILE A 15 -3.75 19.08 -3.71
N PRO A 16 -3.66 18.77 -5.03
CA PRO A 16 -2.79 19.52 -5.93
C PRO A 16 -3.17 21.01 -6.04
N ARG A 17 -4.46 21.36 -5.92
CA ARG A 17 -4.87 22.78 -5.91
C ARG A 17 -4.49 23.48 -4.63
N ILE A 18 -4.65 22.84 -3.48
CA ILE A 18 -4.19 23.39 -2.19
C ILE A 18 -2.68 23.58 -2.23
N ASP A 19 -1.94 22.57 -2.70
CA ASP A 19 -0.49 22.63 -2.82
C ASP A 19 -0.01 23.80 -3.68
N THR A 20 -0.68 24.03 -4.81
CA THR A 20 -0.41 25.19 -5.68
C THR A 20 -0.70 26.53 -4.98
N LEU A 21 -1.72 26.59 -4.12
CA LEU A 21 -2.09 27.81 -3.40
C LEU A 21 -1.20 28.11 -2.21
N VAL A 22 -0.79 27.06 -1.49
CA VAL A 22 0.09 27.18 -0.29
C VAL A 22 1.54 27.43 -0.71
N GLY A 23 1.98 26.80 -1.81
CA GLY A 23 3.36 26.90 -2.29
C GLY A 23 4.34 26.06 -1.48
N ALA A 24 5.64 26.25 -1.74
CA ALA A 24 6.70 25.51 -1.08
C ALA A 24 7.01 26.10 0.31
N ASP A 25 7.07 25.23 1.31
CA ASP A 25 7.63 25.57 2.62
C ASP A 25 9.15 25.41 2.58
N ASN A 26 9.87 26.51 2.79
CA ASN A 26 11.34 26.53 2.83
C ASN A 26 11.91 26.42 4.26
N ASN A 27 11.05 26.27 5.27
CA ASN A 27 11.45 26.14 6.67
C ASN A 27 11.78 24.67 6.97
N ASN A 28 12.99 24.26 6.61
CA ASN A 28 13.47 22.92 6.99
C ASN A 28 14.02 22.95 8.43
N PRO A 29 13.71 21.94 9.26
CA PRO A 29 14.26 21.84 10.60
C PRO A 29 15.79 21.67 10.57
N SER A 30 16.46 22.26 11.55
CA SER A 30 17.90 22.07 11.75
C SER A 30 18.25 20.62 12.10
N PRO A 31 19.53 20.19 11.93
CA PRO A 31 19.94 18.83 12.31
C PRO A 31 19.69 18.49 13.79
N GLU A 32 19.70 19.46 14.67
CA GLU A 32 19.39 19.33 16.10
C GLU A 32 17.89 19.10 16.31
N GLU A 33 17.06 19.89 15.64
CA GLU A 33 15.58 19.73 15.69
C GLU A 33 15.15 18.37 15.10
N ILE A 34 15.77 17.92 14.00
CA ILE A 34 15.49 16.59 13.42
C ILE A 34 15.67 15.49 14.48
N LYS A 35 16.78 15.53 15.24
CA LYS A 35 17.03 14.54 16.30
C LYS A 35 15.97 14.54 17.40
N LEU A 36 15.43 15.71 17.73
CA LEU A 36 14.33 15.83 18.70
C LEU A 36 13.02 15.30 18.13
N LEU A 37 12.70 15.63 16.88
CA LEU A 37 11.51 15.19 16.18
C LEU A 37 11.50 13.65 15.99
N GLU A 38 12.65 13.05 15.70
CA GLU A 38 12.80 11.59 15.57
C GLU A 38 12.49 10.83 16.87
N GLN A 39 12.72 11.48 18.02
CA GLN A 39 12.43 10.92 19.34
C GLN A 39 10.99 11.17 19.81
N ASP A 40 10.26 12.07 19.15
CA ASP A 40 8.88 12.38 19.53
C ASP A 40 7.94 11.23 19.14
N PRO A 41 7.29 10.59 20.12
CA PRO A 41 6.36 9.48 19.85
C PRO A 41 5.09 9.93 19.09
N TYR A 42 4.83 11.23 18.98
CA TYR A 42 3.70 11.78 18.25
C TYR A 42 3.70 11.30 16.79
N TYR A 43 4.82 11.48 16.08
CA TYR A 43 4.93 11.13 14.66
C TYR A 43 4.76 9.62 14.43
N ALA A 44 5.38 8.80 15.28
CA ALA A 44 5.22 7.34 15.22
C ALA A 44 3.77 6.90 15.47
N ARG A 45 3.06 7.56 16.41
CA ARG A 45 1.64 7.29 16.69
C ARG A 45 0.75 7.71 15.53
N LEU A 46 1.05 8.86 14.90
CA LEU A 46 0.30 9.37 13.76
C LEU A 46 0.36 8.38 12.59
N VAL A 47 1.55 7.91 12.21
CA VAL A 47 1.75 6.91 11.16
C VAL A 47 0.98 5.63 11.47
N LYS A 48 1.06 5.12 12.70
CA LYS A 48 0.37 3.88 13.11
C LYS A 48 -1.15 4.04 13.16
N SER A 49 -1.66 5.24 13.50
CA SER A 49 -3.09 5.51 13.58
C SER A 49 -3.81 5.46 12.23
N PHE A 50 -3.07 5.59 11.13
CA PHE A 50 -3.63 5.46 9.79
C PHE A 50 -4.22 4.07 9.53
N ILE A 51 -3.60 3.01 10.07
CA ILE A 51 -4.01 1.62 9.81
C ILE A 51 -5.43 1.32 10.30
N PRO A 52 -5.81 1.57 11.56
CA PRO A 52 -7.19 1.35 12.00
C PRO A 52 -8.20 2.21 11.21
N ILE A 53 -7.84 3.43 10.81
CA ILE A 53 -8.68 4.28 9.95
C ILE A 53 -8.86 3.65 8.57
N GLN A 54 -7.79 3.16 7.96
CA GLN A 54 -7.80 2.43 6.69
C GLN A 54 -8.76 1.23 6.75
N TYR A 55 -8.65 0.40 7.80
CA TYR A 55 -9.52 -0.77 7.96
C TYR A 55 -10.98 -0.40 8.19
N ALA A 56 -11.25 0.59 9.03
CA ALA A 56 -12.60 1.09 9.25
C ALA A 56 -13.25 1.60 7.95
N ALA A 57 -12.48 2.35 7.14
CA ALA A 57 -12.93 2.82 5.83
C ALA A 57 -13.23 1.66 4.85
N ASN A 58 -12.35 0.65 4.78
CA ASN A 58 -12.57 -0.53 3.94
C ASN A 58 -13.80 -1.34 4.37
N ILE A 59 -14.01 -1.56 5.67
CA ILE A 59 -15.20 -2.25 6.22
C ILE A 59 -16.45 -1.46 5.87
N TYR A 60 -16.44 -0.14 6.05
CA TYR A 60 -17.57 0.72 5.73
C TYR A 60 -17.88 0.72 4.22
N ALA A 61 -16.88 0.81 3.37
CA ALA A 61 -17.05 0.70 1.92
C ALA A 61 -17.67 -0.66 1.53
N CYS A 62 -17.19 -1.75 2.11
CA CYS A 62 -17.77 -3.08 1.91
C CYS A 62 -19.24 -3.15 2.34
N TYR A 63 -19.58 -2.57 3.49
CA TYR A 63 -20.97 -2.46 3.93
C TYR A 63 -21.84 -1.72 2.90
N LEU A 64 -21.36 -0.60 2.36
CA LEU A 64 -22.07 0.14 1.33
C LEU A 64 -22.24 -0.67 0.03
N THR A 65 -21.25 -1.43 -0.38
CA THR A 65 -21.34 -2.27 -1.60
C THR A 65 -22.30 -3.45 -1.45
N ALA A 66 -22.59 -3.89 -0.22
CA ALA A 66 -23.55 -4.94 0.07
C ALA A 66 -25.00 -4.50 -0.12
N ARG A 67 -25.29 -3.21 -0.08
CA ARG A 67 -26.64 -2.66 -0.21
C ARG A 67 -27.16 -2.88 -1.64
N LYS A 68 -28.43 -3.28 -1.75
CA LYS A 68 -29.07 -3.57 -3.05
C LYS A 68 -29.16 -2.33 -3.94
N GLU A 69 -29.29 -1.16 -3.33
CA GLU A 69 -29.43 0.14 -4.01
C GLU A 69 -28.11 0.66 -4.60
N THR A 70 -26.97 0.07 -4.22
CA THR A 70 -25.66 0.52 -4.71
C THR A 70 -25.43 0.05 -6.15
N SER A 71 -25.40 0.99 -7.08
CA SER A 71 -25.18 0.71 -8.48
C SER A 71 -23.75 0.17 -8.76
N LEU A 72 -23.55 -0.46 -9.91
CA LEU A 72 -22.21 -0.91 -10.31
C LEU A 72 -21.22 0.26 -10.40
N LEU A 73 -21.68 1.41 -10.91
CA LEU A 73 -20.85 2.62 -10.97
C LEU A 73 -20.42 3.07 -9.56
N ASP A 74 -21.35 3.11 -8.61
CA ASP A 74 -21.00 3.48 -7.22
C ASP A 74 -20.00 2.50 -6.60
N LYS A 75 -20.12 1.20 -6.88
CA LYS A 75 -19.15 0.18 -6.42
C LYS A 75 -17.75 0.41 -7.00
N VAL A 76 -17.66 0.76 -8.28
CA VAL A 76 -16.38 1.09 -8.93
C VAL A 76 -15.79 2.36 -8.30
N LEU A 77 -16.57 3.41 -8.13
CA LEU A 77 -16.13 4.67 -7.55
C LEU A 77 -15.71 4.52 -6.07
N LEU A 78 -16.44 3.72 -5.29
CA LEU A 78 -16.03 3.33 -3.93
C LEU A 78 -14.71 2.55 -3.95
N GLY A 79 -14.53 1.64 -4.91
CA GLY A 79 -13.28 0.94 -5.12
C GLY A 79 -12.11 1.89 -5.42
N MET A 80 -12.31 2.89 -6.26
CA MET A 80 -11.28 3.92 -6.53
C MET A 80 -10.96 4.75 -5.27
N SER A 81 -11.97 5.12 -4.49
CA SER A 81 -11.77 5.86 -3.23
C SER A 81 -11.02 5.03 -2.19
N MET A 82 -11.33 3.75 -2.06
CA MET A 82 -10.57 2.85 -1.19
C MET A 82 -9.17 2.58 -1.74
N GLY A 83 -9.02 2.48 -3.05
CA GLY A 83 -7.71 2.37 -3.70
C GLY A 83 -6.82 3.56 -3.41
N ALA A 84 -7.35 4.79 -3.43
CA ALA A 84 -6.61 6.00 -3.03
C ALA A 84 -6.12 5.91 -1.57
N ILE A 85 -6.98 5.53 -0.63
CA ILE A 85 -6.62 5.34 0.78
C ILE A 85 -5.58 4.22 0.93
N ASN A 86 -5.75 3.11 0.24
CA ASN A 86 -4.84 1.96 0.30
C ASN A 86 -3.50 2.26 -0.40
N GLY A 87 -3.48 3.13 -1.40
CA GLY A 87 -2.26 3.67 -2.01
C GLY A 87 -1.45 4.53 -1.02
N ILE A 88 -2.12 5.42 -0.28
CA ILE A 88 -1.48 6.18 0.82
C ILE A 88 -0.94 5.23 1.90
N ALA A 89 -1.64 4.12 2.18
CA ALA A 89 -1.18 3.11 3.14
C ALA A 89 0.12 2.42 2.72
N ILE A 90 0.47 2.39 1.43
CA ILE A 90 1.78 1.91 0.97
C ILE A 90 2.91 2.79 1.54
N ASN A 91 2.72 4.11 1.60
CA ASN A 91 3.69 5.01 2.25
C ASN A 91 3.78 4.76 3.77
N THR A 92 2.64 4.48 4.43
CA THR A 92 2.63 4.06 5.83
C THR A 92 3.40 2.75 6.03
N ALA A 93 3.19 1.77 5.15
CA ALA A 93 3.92 0.50 5.19
C ALA A 93 5.41 0.68 4.92
N HIS A 94 5.78 1.57 4.01
CA HIS A 94 7.16 1.95 3.71
C HIS A 94 7.87 2.47 4.96
N GLU A 95 7.32 3.48 5.62
CA GLU A 95 7.88 4.05 6.85
C GLU A 95 8.04 2.99 7.96
N LEU A 96 7.02 2.14 8.17
CA LEU A 96 7.05 1.09 9.16
C LEU A 96 8.02 -0.06 8.81
N SER A 97 8.29 -0.30 7.54
CA SER A 97 9.22 -1.34 7.09
C SER A 97 10.68 -1.04 7.44
N HIS A 98 11.01 0.24 7.63
CA HIS A 98 12.35 0.68 8.04
C HIS A 98 12.57 0.68 9.56
N LYS A 99 11.53 0.45 10.36
CA LYS A 99 11.66 0.35 11.83
C LYS A 99 12.12 -1.04 12.25
N ALA A 100 12.79 -1.14 13.40
CA ALA A 100 13.33 -2.41 13.92
C ALA A 100 12.31 -3.23 14.74
N SER A 101 11.20 -2.63 15.16
CA SER A 101 10.22 -3.25 16.05
C SER A 101 9.40 -4.32 15.33
N SER A 102 9.19 -5.48 15.99
CA SER A 102 8.30 -6.54 15.47
C SER A 102 6.87 -6.05 15.26
N LEU A 103 6.39 -5.12 16.09
CA LEU A 103 5.08 -4.50 15.93
C LEU A 103 5.02 -3.67 14.64
N ASP A 104 6.06 -2.87 14.35
CA ASP A 104 6.11 -2.05 13.15
C ASP A 104 6.16 -2.92 11.89
N HIS A 105 6.87 -4.04 11.96
CA HIS A 105 6.86 -5.05 10.89
C HIS A 105 5.48 -5.67 10.66
N LEU A 106 4.75 -6.01 11.71
CA LEU A 106 3.37 -6.50 11.60
C LEU A 106 2.44 -5.43 11.02
N LEU A 107 2.54 -4.20 11.52
CA LEU A 107 1.73 -3.08 11.05
C LEU A 107 2.03 -2.73 9.59
N SER A 108 3.28 -2.85 9.13
CA SER A 108 3.65 -2.71 7.72
C SER A 108 2.94 -3.74 6.84
N HIS A 109 2.90 -5.03 7.26
CA HIS A 109 2.09 -6.03 6.56
C HIS A 109 0.61 -5.65 6.52
N LEU A 110 0.04 -5.26 7.66
CA LEU A 110 -1.39 -4.92 7.76
C LEU A 110 -1.74 -3.73 6.86
N ALA A 111 -0.89 -2.72 6.75
CA ALA A 111 -1.10 -1.59 5.85
C ALA A 111 -1.17 -2.00 4.37
N LEU A 112 -0.42 -3.03 3.95
CA LEU A 112 -0.38 -3.54 2.57
C LEU A 112 -1.51 -4.55 2.25
N VAL A 113 -2.14 -5.12 3.26
CA VAL A 113 -3.16 -6.17 3.10
C VAL A 113 -4.33 -5.76 2.19
N PRO A 114 -4.97 -4.57 2.37
CA PRO A 114 -6.11 -4.19 1.53
C PRO A 114 -5.77 -3.93 0.06
N SER A 115 -4.52 -3.52 -0.24
CA SER A 115 -4.04 -3.36 -1.61
C SER A 115 -3.66 -4.69 -2.28
N GLY A 116 -3.34 -5.72 -1.49
CA GLY A 116 -2.76 -6.97 -1.98
C GLY A 116 -1.28 -6.86 -2.37
N TYR A 117 -0.62 -5.74 -2.06
CA TYR A 117 0.75 -5.41 -2.50
C TYR A 117 1.83 -5.83 -1.48
N ASN A 118 1.60 -6.91 -0.74
CA ASN A 118 2.47 -7.34 0.38
C ASN A 118 3.90 -7.69 -0.02
N HIS A 119 4.17 -8.03 -1.27
CA HIS A 119 5.53 -8.29 -1.76
C HIS A 119 6.42 -7.03 -1.72
N PHE A 120 5.84 -5.83 -1.69
CA PHE A 120 6.54 -4.56 -1.51
C PHE A 120 7.42 -4.56 -0.27
N ARG A 121 6.98 -5.17 0.84
CA ARG A 121 7.73 -5.23 2.09
C ARG A 121 9.06 -5.99 1.95
N VAL A 122 9.16 -6.95 1.05
CA VAL A 122 10.40 -7.68 0.77
C VAL A 122 11.21 -6.99 -0.33
N GLU A 123 10.52 -6.63 -1.41
CA GLU A 123 11.18 -6.07 -2.59
C GLU A 123 11.76 -4.69 -2.31
N HIS A 124 11.01 -3.80 -1.67
CA HIS A 124 11.42 -2.41 -1.49
C HIS A 124 12.74 -2.26 -0.70
N PRO A 125 12.88 -2.77 0.54
CA PRO A 125 14.12 -2.60 1.31
C PRO A 125 15.26 -3.52 0.84
N TYR A 126 14.96 -4.69 0.31
CA TYR A 126 16.00 -5.67 -0.03
C TYR A 126 16.30 -5.79 -1.52
N GLY A 127 15.44 -5.27 -2.37
CA GLY A 127 15.58 -5.21 -3.82
C GLY A 127 15.83 -3.79 -4.30
N HIS A 128 14.79 -2.96 -4.31
CA HIS A 128 14.84 -1.58 -4.80
C HIS A 128 15.96 -0.75 -4.17
N HIS A 129 16.03 -0.63 -2.85
CA HIS A 129 17.07 0.15 -2.17
C HIS A 129 18.53 -0.26 -2.51
N LYS A 130 18.73 -1.52 -2.92
CA LYS A 130 20.04 -2.00 -3.33
C LYS A 130 20.36 -1.77 -4.80
N ARG A 131 19.34 -1.59 -5.62
CA ARG A 131 19.46 -1.53 -7.08
C ARG A 131 18.88 -0.25 -7.68
N ALA A 132 18.40 0.67 -6.84
CA ALA A 132 17.79 1.92 -7.29
C ALA A 132 18.64 2.61 -8.36
N ALA A 133 18.02 3.09 -9.43
CA ALA A 133 18.64 3.71 -10.58
C ALA A 133 19.56 2.78 -11.42
N THR A 134 19.50 1.46 -11.23
CA THR A 134 20.18 0.49 -12.11
C THR A 134 19.21 -0.19 -13.08
N PRO A 135 19.68 -0.77 -14.19
CA PRO A 135 18.82 -1.51 -15.13
C PRO A 135 18.14 -2.75 -14.53
N GLU A 136 18.69 -3.30 -13.45
CA GLU A 136 18.18 -4.48 -12.74
C GLU A 136 17.04 -4.15 -11.78
N ASP A 137 16.82 -2.87 -11.48
CA ASP A 137 15.76 -2.46 -10.59
C ASP A 137 14.41 -2.36 -11.32
N PRO A 138 13.42 -3.23 -11.01
CA PRO A 138 12.12 -3.15 -11.64
C PRO A 138 11.35 -1.88 -11.28
N ALA A 139 11.67 -1.24 -10.16
CA ALA A 139 10.99 -0.05 -9.66
C ALA A 139 11.60 1.27 -10.18
N SER A 140 12.74 1.24 -10.87
CA SER A 140 13.31 2.41 -11.54
C SER A 140 12.76 2.54 -12.97
N SER A 141 12.24 3.73 -13.31
CA SER A 141 11.79 4.03 -14.67
C SER A 141 12.98 4.20 -15.61
N LYS A 142 12.84 3.83 -16.88
CA LYS A 142 13.83 4.00 -17.90
C LYS A 142 13.64 5.35 -18.60
N MET A 143 14.73 5.90 -19.14
CA MET A 143 14.65 7.13 -19.93
C MET A 143 13.69 6.95 -21.12
N GLY A 144 12.69 7.82 -21.22
CA GLY A 144 11.67 7.77 -22.27
C GLY A 144 10.57 6.72 -22.08
N GLU A 145 10.58 5.93 -21.01
CA GLU A 145 9.53 4.96 -20.70
C GLU A 145 8.25 5.67 -20.26
N THR A 146 7.13 5.34 -20.90
CA THR A 146 5.82 5.86 -20.51
C THR A 146 5.30 5.20 -19.23
N PHE A 147 4.38 5.86 -18.53
CA PHE A 147 3.72 5.27 -17.35
C PHE A 147 3.04 3.92 -17.66
N TYR A 148 2.45 3.78 -18.86
CA TYR A 148 1.75 2.56 -19.27
C TYR A 148 2.69 1.38 -19.57
N GLU A 149 3.95 1.64 -19.91
CA GLU A 149 5.00 0.64 -20.05
C GLU A 149 5.64 0.33 -18.70
N PHE A 150 5.91 1.37 -17.90
CA PHE A 150 6.49 1.25 -16.58
C PHE A 150 5.63 0.43 -15.62
N LEU A 151 4.33 0.76 -15.50
CA LEU A 151 3.45 0.16 -14.49
C LEU A 151 3.39 -1.37 -14.56
N PRO A 152 3.08 -2.03 -15.69
CA PRO A 152 3.06 -3.49 -15.74
C PRO A 152 4.46 -4.08 -15.54
N ARG A 153 5.51 -3.45 -16.03
CA ARG A 153 6.89 -3.89 -15.86
C ARG A 153 7.30 -3.86 -14.38
N THR A 154 7.03 -2.76 -13.69
CA THR A 154 7.39 -2.61 -12.27
C THR A 154 6.60 -3.58 -11.39
N VAL A 155 5.29 -3.73 -11.58
CA VAL A 155 4.46 -4.62 -10.76
C VAL A 155 4.89 -6.08 -10.90
N ILE A 156 5.07 -6.54 -12.14
CA ILE A 156 5.50 -7.93 -12.40
C ILE A 156 6.95 -8.16 -11.98
N GLY A 157 7.82 -7.20 -12.26
CA GLY A 157 9.24 -7.26 -11.93
C GLY A 157 9.47 -7.27 -10.42
N SER A 158 8.81 -6.39 -9.68
CA SER A 158 8.90 -6.31 -8.21
C SER A 158 8.37 -7.56 -7.54
N PHE A 159 7.26 -8.15 -8.07
CA PHE A 159 6.76 -9.42 -7.58
C PHE A 159 7.78 -10.55 -7.76
N LYS A 160 8.37 -10.69 -8.96
CA LYS A 160 9.40 -11.71 -9.23
C LYS A 160 10.63 -11.51 -8.35
N SER A 161 11.11 -10.28 -8.27
CA SER A 161 12.24 -9.90 -7.42
C SER A 161 11.99 -10.27 -5.95
N ALA A 162 10.81 -9.97 -5.41
CA ALA A 162 10.44 -10.35 -4.05
C ALA A 162 10.50 -11.87 -3.81
N VAL A 163 10.00 -12.67 -4.76
CA VAL A 163 10.02 -14.13 -4.67
C VAL A 163 11.46 -14.65 -4.68
N GLU A 164 12.32 -14.11 -5.53
CA GLU A 164 13.74 -14.49 -5.61
C GLU A 164 14.50 -14.11 -4.33
N ILE A 165 14.31 -12.88 -3.84
CA ILE A 165 14.95 -12.38 -2.61
C ILE A 165 14.55 -13.23 -1.41
N GLU A 166 13.26 -13.49 -1.25
CA GLU A 166 12.74 -14.26 -0.13
C GLU A 166 13.14 -15.74 -0.22
N GLY A 167 13.09 -16.33 -1.41
CA GLY A 167 13.58 -17.67 -1.66
C GLY A 167 15.06 -17.84 -1.30
N ALA A 168 15.89 -16.88 -1.71
CA ALA A 168 17.31 -16.87 -1.36
C ALA A 168 17.53 -16.69 0.14
N ARG A 169 16.75 -15.85 0.82
CA ARG A 169 16.80 -15.66 2.28
C ARG A 169 16.48 -16.95 3.04
N LEU A 170 15.40 -17.62 2.65
CA LEU A 170 14.98 -18.89 3.27
C LEU A 170 16.01 -19.99 3.03
N LYS A 171 16.53 -20.12 1.81
CA LYS A 171 17.58 -21.10 1.48
C LYS A 171 18.83 -20.91 2.34
N ARG A 172 19.28 -19.66 2.55
CA ARG A 172 20.43 -19.39 3.46
C ARG A 172 20.16 -19.79 4.91
N LYS A 173 18.88 -19.81 5.34
CA LYS A 173 18.46 -20.26 6.67
C LYS A 173 18.15 -21.77 6.74
N GLY A 174 18.34 -22.52 5.67
CA GLY A 174 17.98 -23.95 5.61
C GLY A 174 16.47 -24.21 5.67
N LEU A 175 15.64 -23.22 5.30
CA LEU A 175 14.19 -23.30 5.39
C LEU A 175 13.56 -23.51 4.01
N SER A 176 12.44 -24.26 3.99
CA SER A 176 11.60 -24.39 2.81
C SER A 176 10.90 -23.07 2.46
N PHE A 177 10.60 -22.84 1.16
CA PHE A 177 9.77 -21.73 0.72
C PHE A 177 8.39 -21.74 1.40
N TRP A 178 7.84 -22.90 1.69
CA TRP A 178 6.54 -23.08 2.37
C TRP A 178 6.61 -22.94 3.90
N SER A 179 7.74 -22.50 4.43
CA SER A 179 7.91 -22.27 5.86
C SER A 179 7.03 -21.12 6.35
N LYS A 180 6.53 -21.21 7.59
CA LYS A 180 5.85 -20.11 8.29
C LYS A 180 6.71 -18.83 8.44
N HIS A 181 8.02 -18.96 8.23
CA HIS A 181 8.96 -17.83 8.26
C HIS A 181 9.08 -17.10 6.91
N ASN A 182 8.31 -17.50 5.90
CA ASN A 182 8.24 -16.83 4.61
C ASN A 182 7.34 -15.58 4.74
N GLU A 183 7.95 -14.40 4.60
CA GLU A 183 7.25 -13.11 4.73
C GLU A 183 6.22 -12.88 3.62
N LEU A 184 6.47 -13.42 2.41
CA LEU A 184 5.49 -13.34 1.31
C LEU A 184 4.25 -14.17 1.62
N LEU A 185 4.43 -15.41 2.12
CA LEU A 185 3.30 -16.28 2.49
C LEU A 185 2.49 -15.69 3.65
N GLN A 186 3.15 -15.07 4.62
CA GLN A 186 2.46 -14.37 5.70
C GLN A 186 1.59 -13.24 5.14
N GLY A 187 2.16 -12.36 4.31
CA GLY A 187 1.44 -11.25 3.70
C GLY A 187 0.29 -11.70 2.80
N TRP A 188 0.52 -12.70 1.94
CA TRP A 188 -0.53 -13.24 1.05
C TRP A 188 -1.64 -13.93 1.83
N SER A 189 -1.32 -14.64 2.93
CA SER A 189 -2.33 -15.24 3.80
C SER A 189 -3.20 -14.18 4.45
N LEU A 190 -2.62 -13.11 4.98
CA LEU A 190 -3.36 -11.98 5.56
C LEU A 190 -4.25 -11.31 4.50
N THR A 191 -3.74 -11.11 3.29
CA THR A 191 -4.52 -10.57 2.16
C THR A 191 -5.70 -11.48 1.81
N GLY A 192 -5.46 -12.79 1.73
CA GLY A 192 -6.51 -13.77 1.47
C GLY A 192 -7.60 -13.77 2.55
N ILE A 193 -7.20 -13.73 3.83
CA ILE A 193 -8.13 -13.64 4.96
C ILE A 193 -8.95 -12.34 4.88
N PHE A 194 -8.30 -11.20 4.63
CA PHE A 194 -9.00 -9.90 4.53
C PHE A 194 -10.04 -9.92 3.41
N HIS A 195 -9.66 -10.26 2.18
CA HIS A 195 -10.58 -10.24 1.04
C HIS A 195 -11.70 -11.28 1.20
N SER A 196 -11.40 -12.46 1.74
CA SER A 196 -12.41 -13.47 2.04
C SER A 196 -13.39 -12.99 3.10
N SER A 197 -12.91 -12.30 4.15
CA SER A 197 -13.76 -11.71 5.19
C SER A 197 -14.66 -10.61 4.62
N MET A 198 -14.11 -9.73 3.78
CA MET A 198 -14.89 -8.69 3.10
C MET A 198 -15.98 -9.30 2.19
N LEU A 199 -15.65 -10.34 1.44
CA LEU A 199 -16.64 -11.08 0.62
C LEU A 199 -17.68 -11.81 1.49
N GLY A 200 -17.29 -12.35 2.63
CA GLY A 200 -18.21 -12.97 3.59
C GLY A 200 -19.23 -11.99 4.16
N ILE A 201 -18.82 -10.76 4.44
CA ILE A 201 -19.66 -9.69 4.97
C ILE A 201 -20.58 -9.11 3.89
N SER A 202 -20.05 -8.86 2.69
CA SER A 202 -20.70 -8.06 1.64
C SER A 202 -21.24 -8.89 0.49
N GLY A 203 -20.93 -10.18 0.46
CA GLY A 203 -21.29 -11.07 -0.65
C GLY A 203 -20.59 -10.70 -1.96
N ARG A 204 -21.02 -11.34 -3.06
CA ARG A 204 -20.44 -11.11 -4.40
C ARG A 204 -20.58 -9.65 -4.89
N GLY A 205 -21.47 -8.87 -4.28
CA GLY A 205 -21.64 -7.45 -4.62
C GLY A 205 -20.40 -6.59 -4.38
N ALA A 206 -19.48 -7.01 -3.49
CA ALA A 206 -18.24 -6.30 -3.22
C ALA A 206 -17.12 -6.57 -4.24
N VAL A 207 -17.22 -7.61 -5.06
CA VAL A 207 -16.15 -8.00 -5.99
C VAL A 207 -15.66 -6.85 -6.89
N PRO A 208 -16.53 -6.06 -7.54
CA PRO A 208 -16.07 -4.95 -8.37
C PRO A 208 -15.27 -3.91 -7.57
N SER A 209 -15.73 -3.56 -6.37
CA SER A 209 -15.05 -2.59 -5.51
C SER A 209 -13.70 -3.11 -5.03
N LEU A 210 -13.62 -4.36 -4.58
CA LEU A 210 -12.38 -4.99 -4.12
C LEU A 210 -11.34 -5.12 -5.24
N ALA A 211 -11.76 -5.49 -6.44
CA ALA A 211 -10.88 -5.57 -7.61
C ALA A 211 -10.33 -4.19 -8.00
N VAL A 212 -11.21 -3.18 -8.06
CA VAL A 212 -10.82 -1.81 -8.41
C VAL A 212 -9.90 -1.22 -7.36
N GLN A 213 -10.19 -1.39 -6.05
CA GLN A 213 -9.31 -0.85 -5.00
C GLN A 213 -7.90 -1.42 -5.06
N SER A 214 -7.74 -2.72 -5.27
CA SER A 214 -6.42 -3.34 -5.37
C SER A 214 -5.65 -2.84 -6.59
N ALA A 215 -6.31 -2.72 -7.75
CA ALA A 215 -5.69 -2.19 -8.95
C ALA A 215 -5.33 -0.70 -8.81
N TYR A 216 -6.25 0.11 -8.29
CA TYR A 216 -6.05 1.57 -8.18
C TYR A 216 -5.02 1.96 -7.12
N SER A 217 -4.84 1.15 -6.06
CA SER A 217 -3.87 1.44 -5.00
C SER A 217 -2.41 1.36 -5.44
N ILE A 218 -2.12 0.66 -6.54
CA ILE A 218 -0.76 0.48 -7.07
C ILE A 218 -0.46 1.35 -8.30
N MET A 219 -1.42 2.19 -8.70
CA MET A 219 -1.28 3.16 -9.79
C MET A 219 -0.80 4.51 -9.28
#